data_9a7191a4eb80efdfe86f7d8934f63c44
#
_entry.id   9a7191a4eb80efdfe86f7d8934f63c44
#
_cell.length_a   1.000
_cell.length_b   1.000
_cell.length_c   1.000
_cell.angle_alpha   90.00
_cell.angle_beta   90.00
_cell.angle_gamma   90.00
#
_symmetry.space_group_name_H-M   'P 1'
#
loop_
_entity.id
_entity.type
_entity.pdbx_description
1 polymer ?
#
loop_
_entity_poly.entity_id
_entity_poly.type
_entity_poly.pdbx_seq_one_letter_code
_entity_poly.pdbx_strand_id
1 'polypeptide(L)'
;KNFSPSEDFYMTRMDNILGFEYEYPEGKVQGYKFKDKYFEILREVAYSNYSEIVDSLKNLSDKDLDIVRNYPYAFAGYNFARKDLKDYFSQFIWYSPVGKNVKIDPNFNNIIKAVDEIKAKRKK
;
A
#
# COMPACT_ATOMS: atom_id res chain seq x y z
N LYS A 1 -25.22 9.36 0.56
CA LYS A 1 -24.97 7.98 0.29
C LYS A 1 -23.90 7.42 1.24
N ASN A 2 -24.21 6.30 1.84
CA ASN A 2 -23.25 5.60 2.69
C ASN A 2 -22.36 4.75 1.84
N PHE A 3 -21.09 4.77 2.10
CA PHE A 3 -20.24 3.76 1.51
C PHE A 3 -19.38 3.13 2.58
N SER A 4 -19.09 1.88 2.35
CA SER A 4 -18.29 1.09 3.25
C SER A 4 -16.82 1.35 2.97
N PRO A 5 -16.01 1.69 3.99
CA PRO A 5 -14.58 1.81 3.75
C PRO A 5 -13.99 0.53 3.18
N SER A 6 -14.59 -0.61 3.50
CA SER A 6 -14.05 -1.87 3.02
C SER A 6 -14.43 -2.22 1.60
N GLU A 7 -15.42 -1.53 1.05
CA GLU A 7 -15.87 -1.83 -0.30
C GLU A 7 -15.88 -0.60 -1.18
N ASP A 8 -16.85 0.31 -0.94
CA ASP A 8 -16.99 1.45 -1.83
C ASP A 8 -15.79 2.36 -1.75
N PHE A 9 -15.36 2.68 -0.55
CA PHE A 9 -14.23 3.58 -0.37
C PHE A 9 -12.97 2.98 -1.01
N TYR A 10 -12.70 1.72 -0.71
CA TYR A 10 -11.51 1.06 -1.20
C TYR A 10 -11.50 0.99 -2.73
N MET A 11 -12.59 0.53 -3.32
CA MET A 11 -12.63 0.37 -4.77
C MET A 11 -12.50 1.70 -5.49
N THR A 12 -13.25 2.69 -5.05
CA THR A 12 -13.18 4.01 -5.67
C THR A 12 -11.81 4.62 -5.48
N ARG A 13 -11.28 4.48 -4.28
CA ARG A 13 -10.00 5.08 -3.94
C ARG A 13 -8.87 4.46 -4.74
N MET A 14 -8.93 3.15 -4.99
CA MET A 14 -7.86 2.49 -5.73
C MET A 14 -7.73 3.02 -7.15
N ASP A 15 -8.85 3.27 -7.80
CA ASP A 15 -8.78 3.82 -9.14
C ASP A 15 -8.03 5.14 -9.16
N ASN A 16 -8.22 5.95 -8.13
CA ASN A 16 -7.57 7.26 -8.05
C ASN A 16 -6.14 7.15 -7.58
N ILE A 17 -5.89 6.30 -6.58
CA ILE A 17 -4.55 6.13 -6.02
C ILE A 17 -3.57 5.71 -7.08
N LEU A 18 -3.99 4.83 -7.98
CA LEU A 18 -3.10 4.36 -9.03
C LEU A 18 -2.93 5.37 -10.15
N GLY A 19 -3.54 6.54 -10.00
CA GLY A 19 -3.11 7.69 -10.77
C GLY A 19 -3.73 7.89 -12.11
N PHE A 20 -4.91 7.43 -12.29
CA PHE A 20 -5.48 7.52 -13.62
C PHE A 20 -5.93 8.91 -13.97
N GLU A 21 -6.52 9.64 -13.04
CA GLU A 21 -7.07 10.93 -13.38
C GLU A 21 -7.05 11.93 -12.26
N TYR A 22 -6.56 11.56 -11.10
CA TYR A 22 -6.77 12.35 -9.92
C TYR A 22 -5.44 12.76 -9.35
N GLU A 23 -5.28 14.06 -9.13
CA GLU A 23 -4.09 14.55 -8.44
C GLU A 23 -4.44 14.81 -7.00
N TYR A 24 -3.64 14.29 -6.12
CA TYR A 24 -3.85 14.46 -4.70
C TYR A 24 -2.98 15.58 -4.16
N PRO A 25 -3.49 16.31 -3.17
CA PRO A 25 -2.73 17.43 -2.64
C PRO A 25 -1.45 16.96 -1.99
N GLU A 26 -0.44 17.81 -2.10
CA GLU A 26 0.78 17.62 -1.35
C GLU A 26 0.50 17.95 0.11
N GLY A 27 1.31 17.39 1.00
CA GLY A 27 1.19 17.72 2.41
C GLY A 27 0.02 17.04 3.08
N LYS A 28 -0.62 17.77 3.97
CA LYS A 28 -1.62 17.19 4.85
C LYS A 28 -3.02 17.71 4.56
N VAL A 29 -4.01 16.83 4.72
CA VAL A 29 -5.42 17.18 4.64
C VAL A 29 -6.00 16.86 6.02
N GLN A 30 -6.57 17.87 6.69
CA GLN A 30 -7.14 17.68 8.01
C GLN A 30 -6.14 17.09 9.00
N GLY A 31 -4.85 17.45 8.85
CA GLY A 31 -3.82 16.94 9.72
C GLY A 31 -3.24 15.60 9.34
N TYR A 32 -3.80 14.95 8.31
CA TYR A 32 -3.35 13.65 7.86
C TYR A 32 -2.64 13.77 6.53
N LYS A 33 -1.69 12.84 6.29
CA LYS A 33 -1.04 12.74 5.00
C LYS A 33 -1.92 12.00 4.01
N PHE A 34 -1.67 12.16 2.74
CA PHE A 34 -2.28 11.34 1.72
C PHE A 34 -1.31 10.34 1.14
N LYS A 35 -0.07 10.74 0.90
CA LYS A 35 0.90 9.85 0.26
C LYS A 35 2.30 10.12 0.81
N ASP A 36 3.20 9.18 0.51
CA ASP A 36 4.61 9.31 0.84
C ASP A 36 5.44 8.62 -0.25
N LYS A 37 6.73 8.42 0.00
CA LYS A 37 7.61 7.83 -1.03
C LYS A 37 7.21 6.40 -1.37
N TYR A 38 6.69 5.64 -0.41
CA TYR A 38 6.28 4.26 -0.69
C TYR A 38 5.02 4.22 -1.55
N PHE A 39 4.14 5.15 -1.32
CA PHE A 39 2.95 5.31 -2.16
C PHE A 39 3.37 5.52 -3.61
N GLU A 40 4.37 6.37 -3.84
CA GLU A 40 4.83 6.63 -5.19
C GLU A 40 5.47 5.41 -5.82
N ILE A 41 6.23 4.63 -5.04
CA ILE A 41 6.80 3.39 -5.55
C ILE A 41 5.72 2.43 -6.01
N LEU A 42 4.69 2.24 -5.17
CA LEU A 42 3.58 1.36 -5.51
C LEU A 42 2.86 1.82 -6.77
N ARG A 43 2.64 3.12 -6.88
CA ARG A 43 1.98 3.69 -8.03
C ARG A 43 2.78 3.42 -9.31
N GLU A 44 4.10 3.51 -9.19
CA GLU A 44 4.99 3.31 -10.32
C GLU A 44 5.02 1.88 -10.81
N VAL A 45 4.96 0.91 -9.89
CA VAL A 45 5.16 -0.50 -10.24
C VAL A 45 3.87 -1.31 -10.29
N ALA A 46 2.73 -0.72 -9.97
CA ALA A 46 1.49 -1.48 -9.82
C ALA A 46 1.11 -2.27 -11.08
N TYR A 47 1.45 -1.75 -12.23
CA TYR A 47 1.09 -2.39 -13.49
C TYR A 47 2.30 -2.87 -14.27
N SER A 48 3.46 -2.90 -13.62
CA SER A 48 4.68 -3.40 -14.24
C SER A 48 4.69 -4.93 -14.21
N ASN A 49 5.52 -5.52 -15.06
CA ASN A 49 5.68 -6.96 -15.00
C ASN A 49 6.53 -7.33 -13.78
N TYR A 50 6.52 -8.62 -13.44
CA TYR A 50 7.16 -9.08 -12.20
C TYR A 50 8.64 -8.73 -12.15
N SER A 51 9.35 -8.90 -13.26
CA SER A 51 10.76 -8.61 -13.30
C SER A 51 11.05 -7.15 -12.98
N GLU A 52 10.24 -6.26 -13.53
CA GLU A 52 10.40 -4.83 -13.27
C GLU A 52 10.09 -4.48 -11.82
N ILE A 53 9.10 -5.16 -11.26
CA ILE A 53 8.76 -4.94 -9.85
C ILE A 53 9.93 -5.35 -8.97
N VAL A 54 10.51 -6.50 -9.21
CA VAL A 54 11.67 -6.97 -8.44
C VAL A 54 12.83 -5.97 -8.57
N ASP A 55 13.10 -5.52 -9.79
CA ASP A 55 14.19 -4.56 -10.00
C ASP A 55 13.97 -3.27 -9.24
N SER A 56 12.73 -2.81 -9.16
CA SER A 56 12.41 -1.57 -8.46
C SER A 56 12.54 -1.69 -6.95
N LEU A 57 12.35 -2.89 -6.42
CA LEU A 57 12.30 -3.09 -4.97
C LEU A 57 13.57 -3.69 -4.39
N LYS A 58 14.42 -4.31 -5.21
CA LYS A 58 15.52 -5.14 -4.69
C LYS A 58 16.57 -4.37 -3.90
N ASN A 59 16.64 -3.06 -4.07
CA ASN A 59 17.62 -2.25 -3.36
C ASN A 59 17.07 -1.58 -2.10
N LEU A 60 15.80 -1.80 -1.78
CA LEU A 60 15.21 -1.21 -0.59
C LEU A 60 15.67 -1.95 0.67
N SER A 61 15.71 -1.24 1.78
CA SER A 61 16.03 -1.87 3.06
C SER A 61 14.92 -2.83 3.47
N ASP A 62 15.21 -3.72 4.41
CA ASP A 62 14.19 -4.64 4.93
C ASP A 62 13.02 -3.88 5.53
N LYS A 63 13.28 -2.77 6.21
CA LYS A 63 12.22 -1.95 6.77
C LYS A 63 11.33 -1.37 5.67
N ASP A 64 11.95 -0.87 4.62
CA ASP A 64 11.19 -0.31 3.50
C ASP A 64 10.37 -1.38 2.81
N LEU A 65 10.96 -2.56 2.61
CA LEU A 65 10.24 -3.67 1.99
C LEU A 65 9.03 -4.08 2.82
N ASP A 66 9.18 -4.07 4.14
CA ASP A 66 8.10 -4.45 5.03
C ASP A 66 6.93 -3.46 4.89
N ILE A 67 7.23 -2.18 4.80
CA ILE A 67 6.19 -1.17 4.63
C ILE A 67 5.52 -1.33 3.26
N VAL A 68 6.30 -1.49 2.21
CA VAL A 68 5.74 -1.67 0.86
C VAL A 68 4.83 -2.89 0.82
N ARG A 69 5.26 -3.99 1.44
CA ARG A 69 4.47 -5.22 1.43
C ARG A 69 3.13 -5.06 2.14
N ASN A 70 3.10 -4.22 3.16
CA ASN A 70 1.89 -4.05 3.95
C ASN A 70 0.97 -2.94 3.45
N TYR A 71 1.43 -2.17 2.49
CA TYR A 71 0.61 -1.11 1.90
C TYR A 71 -0.69 -1.64 1.29
N PRO A 72 -0.66 -2.74 0.51
CA PRO A 72 -1.92 -3.28 -0.03
C PRO A 72 -2.90 -3.70 1.05
N TYR A 73 -2.41 -4.21 2.17
CA TYR A 73 -3.27 -4.55 3.30
C TYR A 73 -3.87 -3.29 3.91
N ALA A 74 -3.08 -2.23 4.01
CA ALA A 74 -3.58 -0.97 4.55
C ALA A 74 -4.65 -0.37 3.65
N PHE A 75 -4.46 -0.44 2.33
CA PHE A 75 -5.48 0.03 1.39
C PHE A 75 -6.79 -0.73 1.57
N ALA A 76 -6.70 -2.01 1.89
CA ALA A 76 -7.89 -2.84 2.06
C ALA A 76 -8.54 -2.67 3.44
N GLY A 77 -7.93 -1.90 4.32
CA GLY A 77 -8.50 -1.66 5.63
C GLY A 77 -8.10 -2.67 6.70
N TYR A 78 -6.95 -3.31 6.52
CA TYR A 78 -6.48 -4.27 7.50
C TYR A 78 -6.17 -3.57 8.82
N ASN A 79 -6.69 -4.13 9.91
CA ASN A 79 -6.44 -3.59 11.24
C ASN A 79 -5.19 -4.26 11.81
N PHE A 80 -4.06 -3.57 11.70
CA PHE A 80 -2.77 -4.14 12.08
C PHE A 80 -2.67 -4.37 13.58
N ALA A 81 -2.20 -5.56 13.96
CA ALA A 81 -1.86 -5.84 15.35
C ALA A 81 -0.50 -5.27 15.70
N ARG A 82 0.42 -5.28 14.75
CA ARG A 82 1.75 -4.69 14.97
C ARG A 82 1.60 -3.18 15.15
N LYS A 83 2.09 -2.71 16.28
CA LYS A 83 1.93 -1.30 16.63
C LYS A 83 2.66 -0.39 15.64
N ASP A 84 3.84 -0.79 15.19
CA ASP A 84 4.62 0.03 14.26
C ASP A 84 3.88 0.25 12.94
N LEU A 85 3.25 -0.80 12.41
CA LEU A 85 2.49 -0.68 11.17
C LEU A 85 1.21 0.11 11.38
N LYS A 86 0.54 -0.14 12.50
CA LYS A 86 -0.68 0.58 12.81
C LYS A 86 -0.41 2.07 12.94
N ASP A 87 0.64 2.43 13.67
CA ASP A 87 0.99 3.83 13.84
C ASP A 87 1.40 4.46 12.52
N TYR A 88 2.16 3.73 11.72
CA TYR A 88 2.61 4.25 10.44
C TYR A 88 1.43 4.57 9.51
N PHE A 89 0.53 3.60 9.33
CA PHE A 89 -0.58 3.80 8.40
C PHE A 89 -1.65 4.72 8.93
N SER A 90 -1.73 4.90 10.25
CA SER A 90 -2.72 5.81 10.83
C SER A 90 -2.45 7.27 10.47
N GLN A 91 -1.27 7.61 9.97
CA GLN A 91 -1.00 8.97 9.54
C GLN A 91 -1.73 9.35 8.25
N PHE A 92 -2.25 8.37 7.53
CA PHE A 92 -2.88 8.62 6.23
C PHE A 92 -4.39 8.78 6.39
N ILE A 93 -4.92 9.80 5.69
CA ILE A 93 -6.35 10.08 5.77
C ILE A 93 -7.19 8.94 5.19
N TRP A 94 -6.64 8.20 4.23
CA TRP A 94 -7.38 7.13 3.57
C TRP A 94 -7.36 5.81 4.36
N TYR A 95 -6.52 5.69 5.38
CA TYR A 95 -6.47 4.44 6.13
C TYR A 95 -7.67 4.36 7.05
N SER A 96 -8.47 3.32 6.84
CA SER A 96 -9.73 3.13 7.57
C SER A 96 -9.84 1.67 7.94
N PRO A 97 -9.27 1.25 9.07
CA PRO A 97 -9.24 -0.17 9.43
C PRO A 97 -10.64 -0.70 9.72
N VAL A 98 -10.94 -1.85 9.16
CA VAL A 98 -12.24 -2.48 9.33
C VAL A 98 -12.15 -3.87 9.96
N GLY A 99 -10.97 -4.48 9.97
CA GLY A 99 -10.81 -5.81 10.57
C GLY A 99 -9.61 -6.51 10.00
N LYS A 100 -9.51 -7.80 10.27
CA LYS A 100 -8.37 -8.58 9.79
C LYS A 100 -8.71 -9.47 8.61
N ASN A 101 -9.98 -9.58 8.28
CA ASN A 101 -10.41 -10.40 7.16
C ASN A 101 -10.70 -9.49 5.98
N VAL A 102 -9.63 -9.14 5.25
CA VAL A 102 -9.73 -8.18 4.15
C VAL A 102 -9.29 -8.84 2.85
N LYS A 103 -9.73 -8.23 1.75
CA LYS A 103 -9.43 -8.74 0.42
C LYS A 103 -8.44 -7.80 -0.25
N ILE A 104 -7.30 -8.33 -0.65
CA ILE A 104 -6.24 -7.57 -1.29
C ILE A 104 -6.54 -7.43 -2.78
N ASP A 105 -6.33 -6.24 -3.32
CA ASP A 105 -6.46 -6.02 -4.74
C ASP A 105 -5.44 -6.88 -5.48
N PRO A 106 -5.89 -7.74 -6.42
CA PRO A 106 -4.97 -8.64 -7.12
C PRO A 106 -3.82 -7.92 -7.85
N ASN A 107 -3.99 -6.67 -8.19
CA ASN A 107 -2.91 -5.91 -8.83
C ASN A 107 -1.68 -5.78 -7.95
N PHE A 108 -1.82 -5.98 -6.65
CA PHE A 108 -0.70 -5.90 -5.72
C PHE A 108 -0.09 -7.25 -5.38
N ASN A 109 -0.65 -8.34 -5.90
CA ASN A 109 -0.14 -9.67 -5.55
C ASN A 109 1.32 -9.84 -5.93
N ASN A 110 1.72 -9.32 -7.07
CA ASN A 110 3.10 -9.45 -7.52
C ASN A 110 4.05 -8.62 -6.67
N ILE A 111 3.58 -7.51 -6.12
CA ILE A 111 4.41 -6.69 -5.23
C ILE A 111 4.69 -7.47 -3.95
N ILE A 112 3.66 -8.09 -3.37
CA ILE A 112 3.82 -8.88 -2.16
C ILE A 112 4.76 -10.06 -2.42
N LYS A 113 4.56 -10.75 -3.54
CA LYS A 113 5.40 -11.88 -3.91
C LYS A 113 6.86 -11.45 -4.10
N ALA A 114 7.08 -10.31 -4.74
CA ALA A 114 8.42 -9.82 -4.99
C ALA A 114 9.14 -9.50 -3.68
N VAL A 115 8.45 -8.86 -2.74
CA VAL A 115 9.06 -8.56 -1.44
C VAL A 115 9.45 -9.86 -0.73
N ASP A 116 8.54 -10.84 -0.72
CA ASP A 116 8.82 -12.11 -0.05
C ASP A 116 10.02 -12.80 -0.67
N GLU A 117 10.12 -12.78 -2.00
CA GLU A 117 11.24 -13.41 -2.69
C GLU A 117 12.56 -12.70 -2.40
N ILE A 118 12.55 -11.37 -2.43
CA ILE A 118 13.75 -10.59 -2.15
C ILE A 118 14.24 -10.88 -0.73
N LYS A 119 13.34 -10.87 0.23
CA LYS A 119 13.71 -11.11 1.63
C LYS A 119 14.21 -12.54 1.83
N ALA A 120 13.61 -13.51 1.14
CA ALA A 120 14.07 -14.89 1.25
C ALA A 120 15.49 -15.04 0.75
N LYS A 121 15.84 -14.37 -0.34
CA LYS A 121 17.19 -14.43 -0.87
C LYS A 121 18.21 -13.81 0.05
N ARG A 122 17.82 -12.80 0.81
CA ARG A 122 18.73 -12.11 1.72
C ARG A 122 19.10 -12.96 2.93
N LYS A 123 18.26 -13.96 3.24
CA LYS A 123 18.50 -14.81 4.40
C LYS A 123 19.51 -15.90 4.12
N LYS A 124 19.95 -16.07 2.90
CA LYS A 124 20.95 -17.09 2.56
C LYS A 124 22.36 -16.61 2.79
#